data_c6e21daf6e47a41206c5b64272bc9697
#
_entry.id   c6e21daf6e47a41206c5b64272bc9697
#
_cell.length_a   1.000
_cell.length_b   1.000
_cell.length_c   1.000
_cell.angle_alpha   90.00
_cell.angle_beta   90.00
_cell.angle_gamma   90.00
#
_symmetry.space_group_name_H-M   'P 1'
#
loop_
_entity.id
_entity.type
_entity.pdbx_description
1 polymer ?
#
loop_
_entity_poly.entity_id
_entity_poly.type
_entity_poly.pdbx_seq_one_letter_code
_entity_poly.pdbx_strand_id
1 'polypeptide(L)'
;VGAFAPLNWFVLAWLTQAGLFILLSQEASRDRRMRRGALIGGAFGFGFFITGVSWVFVSLSTFGGMPSALAALATLLFCVFLSLYPALAGALFVRYAPKHGWHRALLLAALLTLGEWLRGWIFTGFPWLALGYSQTPPSPLAGYVPLFGVFGVSLLTLFVGALLGESMRGLAAKQASPRASAAPPVLLT
;
A
#
# COMPACT_ATOMS: atom_id res chain seq x y z
N VAL A 1 -1.11 -10.66 -1.09
CA VAL A 1 -0.29 -11.88 -1.30
C VAL A 1 -0.61 -12.55 -2.63
N GLY A 2 -1.87 -12.60 -3.09
CA GLY A 2 -2.23 -13.20 -4.38
C GLY A 2 -1.54 -12.62 -5.63
N ALA A 3 -0.94 -11.44 -5.53
CA ALA A 3 -0.13 -10.86 -6.60
C ALA A 3 1.25 -11.51 -6.77
N PHE A 4 1.70 -12.27 -5.77
CA PHE A 4 3.00 -12.96 -5.77
C PHE A 4 2.85 -14.40 -6.26
N ALA A 5 3.99 -15.06 -6.53
CA ALA A 5 4.02 -16.49 -6.83
C ALA A 5 3.33 -17.32 -5.70
N PRO A 6 2.65 -18.41 -6.02
CA PRO A 6 2.50 -19.00 -7.35
C PRO A 6 1.35 -18.42 -8.20
N LEU A 7 0.46 -17.59 -7.62
CA LEU A 7 -0.75 -17.10 -8.33
C LEU A 7 -0.43 -16.06 -9.39
N ASN A 8 0.57 -15.19 -9.14
CA ASN A 8 1.04 -14.14 -10.06
C ASN A 8 -0.08 -13.21 -10.61
N TRP A 9 -1.11 -12.96 -9.83
CA TRP A 9 -2.19 -12.04 -10.19
C TRP A 9 -1.74 -10.59 -9.97
N PHE A 10 -0.77 -10.15 -10.76
CA PHE A 10 -0.10 -8.85 -10.58
C PHE A 10 -1.05 -7.66 -10.49
N VAL A 11 -2.22 -7.72 -11.16
CA VAL A 11 -3.25 -6.67 -11.10
C VAL A 11 -3.77 -6.45 -9.68
N LEU A 12 -3.78 -7.49 -8.84
CA LEU A 12 -4.19 -7.34 -7.43
C LEU A 12 -3.26 -6.39 -6.66
N ALA A 13 -1.98 -6.31 -7.02
CA ALA A 13 -1.07 -5.34 -6.44
C ALA A 13 -1.56 -3.91 -6.71
N TRP A 14 -1.93 -3.59 -7.95
CA TRP A 14 -2.45 -2.27 -8.33
C TRP A 14 -3.77 -1.94 -7.64
N LEU A 15 -4.71 -2.90 -7.61
CA LEU A 15 -6.03 -2.70 -7.01
C LEU A 15 -5.96 -2.49 -5.49
N THR A 16 -5.13 -3.27 -4.80
CA THR A 16 -4.95 -3.11 -3.35
C THR A 16 -4.29 -1.79 -3.00
N GLN A 17 -3.33 -1.34 -3.80
CA GLN A 17 -2.71 -0.02 -3.63
C GLN A 17 -3.68 1.12 -3.98
N ALA A 18 -4.54 0.96 -4.98
CA ALA A 18 -5.59 1.93 -5.28
C ALA A 18 -6.55 2.08 -4.08
N GLY A 19 -6.97 0.98 -3.46
CA GLY A 19 -7.80 1.00 -2.25
C GLY A 19 -7.12 1.72 -1.08
N LEU A 20 -5.85 1.38 -0.80
CA LEU A 20 -5.07 2.05 0.25
C LEU A 20 -4.95 3.55 -0.02
N PHE A 21 -4.64 3.94 -1.26
CA PHE A 21 -4.54 5.34 -1.67
C PHE A 21 -5.85 6.10 -1.46
N ILE A 22 -6.99 5.50 -1.83
CA ILE A 22 -8.31 6.11 -1.66
C ILE A 22 -8.58 6.40 -0.17
N LEU A 23 -8.37 5.40 0.70
CA LEU A 23 -8.61 5.53 2.14
C LEU A 23 -7.72 6.62 2.76
N LEU A 24 -6.42 6.58 2.49
CA LEU A 24 -5.48 7.57 3.01
C LEU A 24 -5.76 8.99 2.47
N SER A 25 -6.17 9.10 1.20
CA SER A 25 -6.50 10.38 0.58
C SER A 25 -7.78 10.99 1.14
N GLN A 26 -8.76 10.18 1.54
CA GLN A 26 -9.96 10.65 2.23
C GLN A 26 -9.59 11.27 3.59
N GLU A 27 -8.75 10.61 4.38
CA GLU A 27 -8.29 11.14 5.66
C GLU A 27 -7.43 12.41 5.50
N ALA A 28 -6.55 12.47 4.50
CA ALA A 28 -5.75 13.64 4.19
C ALA A 28 -6.61 14.86 3.81
N SER A 29 -7.77 14.63 3.20
CA SER A 29 -8.71 15.69 2.80
C SER A 29 -9.61 16.15 3.95
N ARG A 30 -9.82 15.32 4.98
CA ARG A 30 -10.70 15.62 6.13
C ARG A 30 -9.97 16.41 7.22
N ASP A 31 -9.04 15.78 7.91
CA ASP A 31 -8.53 16.31 9.19
C ASP A 31 -7.02 16.17 9.36
N ARG A 32 -6.33 15.60 8.37
CA ARG A 32 -4.87 15.35 8.37
C ARG A 32 -4.34 14.71 9.66
N ARG A 33 -5.13 13.87 10.32
CA ARG A 33 -4.72 13.19 11.55
C ARG A 33 -3.76 12.06 11.25
N MET A 34 -2.49 12.27 11.56
CA MET A 34 -1.43 11.27 11.40
C MET A 34 -1.78 9.91 12.03
N ARG A 35 -2.43 9.93 13.20
CA ARG A 35 -2.86 8.69 13.89
C ARG A 35 -3.77 7.83 13.01
N ARG A 36 -4.74 8.43 12.31
CA ARG A 36 -5.63 7.67 11.41
C ARG A 36 -4.88 7.15 10.20
N GLY A 37 -3.98 7.94 9.62
CA GLY A 37 -3.09 7.48 8.55
C GLY A 37 -2.22 6.30 8.99
N ALA A 38 -1.65 6.37 10.21
CA ALA A 38 -0.89 5.27 10.79
C ALA A 38 -1.73 4.00 10.99
N LEU A 39 -2.98 4.14 11.49
CA LEU A 39 -3.87 2.99 11.68
C LEU A 39 -4.26 2.34 10.34
N ILE A 40 -4.58 3.13 9.31
CA ILE A 40 -4.93 2.60 7.98
C ILE A 40 -3.72 1.89 7.37
N GLY A 41 -2.55 2.56 7.34
CA GLY A 41 -1.33 1.97 6.81
C GLY A 41 -0.87 0.74 7.60
N GLY A 42 -0.97 0.80 8.94
CA GLY A 42 -0.63 -0.31 9.83
C GLY A 42 -1.55 -1.52 9.67
N ALA A 43 -2.87 -1.30 9.59
CA ALA A 43 -3.84 -2.38 9.36
C ALA A 43 -3.63 -3.04 8.00
N PHE A 44 -3.40 -2.24 6.94
CA PHE A 44 -3.04 -2.74 5.62
C PHE A 44 -1.75 -3.56 5.67
N GLY A 45 -0.70 -3.03 6.31
CA GLY A 45 0.58 -3.73 6.46
C GLY A 45 0.46 -5.01 7.27
N PHE A 46 -0.27 -4.99 8.38
CA PHE A 46 -0.49 -6.18 9.20
C PHE A 46 -1.20 -7.29 8.40
N GLY A 47 -2.29 -6.96 7.70
CA GLY A 47 -2.97 -7.91 6.82
C GLY A 47 -2.07 -8.45 5.71
N PHE A 48 -1.21 -7.62 5.15
CA PHE A 48 -0.25 -8.01 4.12
C PHE A 48 0.83 -8.94 4.68
N PHE A 49 1.43 -8.62 5.82
CA PHE A 49 2.50 -9.42 6.40
C PHE A 49 1.99 -10.69 7.08
N ILE A 50 0.85 -10.69 7.77
CA ILE A 50 0.35 -11.91 8.39
C ILE A 50 0.04 -13.00 7.37
N THR A 51 -0.39 -12.61 6.16
CA THR A 51 -0.65 -13.56 5.07
C THR A 51 0.60 -13.94 4.29
N GLY A 52 1.61 -13.06 4.17
CA GLY A 52 2.79 -13.28 3.35
C GLY A 52 4.01 -13.79 4.11
N VAL A 53 4.01 -13.68 5.45
CA VAL A 53 5.13 -14.04 6.33
C VAL A 53 4.75 -15.17 7.31
N SER A 54 3.54 -15.73 7.20
CA SER A 54 3.05 -16.83 8.05
C SER A 54 3.95 -18.08 8.06
N TRP A 55 4.75 -18.29 7.02
CA TRP A 55 5.74 -19.36 6.95
C TRP A 55 6.80 -19.28 8.08
N VAL A 56 7.02 -18.10 8.67
CA VAL A 56 7.91 -17.93 9.83
C VAL A 56 7.42 -18.74 11.02
N PHE A 57 6.11 -18.85 11.21
CA PHE A 57 5.52 -19.73 12.24
C PHE A 57 5.97 -21.18 12.05
N VAL A 58 5.89 -21.70 10.83
CA VAL A 58 6.30 -23.07 10.51
C VAL A 58 7.82 -23.23 10.72
N SER A 59 8.60 -22.24 10.31
CA SER A 59 10.04 -22.23 10.50
C SER A 59 10.45 -22.33 11.98
N LEU A 60 9.80 -21.52 12.83
CA LEU A 60 10.08 -21.49 14.27
C LEU A 60 9.58 -22.75 14.99
N SER A 61 8.35 -23.20 14.68
CA SER A 61 7.73 -24.32 15.39
C SER A 61 8.26 -25.67 14.92
N THR A 62 8.31 -25.89 13.59
CA THR A 62 8.65 -27.22 13.03
C THR A 62 10.16 -27.44 12.96
N PHE A 63 10.90 -26.43 12.51
CA PHE A 63 12.36 -26.56 12.32
C PHE A 63 13.17 -26.01 13.48
N GLY A 64 12.67 -24.97 14.15
CA GLY A 64 13.31 -24.37 15.31
C GLY A 64 12.99 -25.03 16.66
N GLY A 65 12.06 -26.01 16.68
CA GLY A 65 11.66 -26.71 17.92
C GLY A 65 10.96 -25.81 18.95
N MET A 66 10.50 -24.63 18.55
CA MET A 66 9.83 -23.68 19.44
C MET A 66 8.39 -24.14 19.76
N PRO A 67 7.91 -24.08 21.03
CA PRO A 67 6.52 -24.36 21.35
C PRO A 67 5.56 -23.52 20.50
N SER A 68 4.48 -24.12 19.99
CA SER A 68 3.59 -23.50 19.00
C SER A 68 3.01 -22.15 19.47
N ALA A 69 2.66 -22.02 20.76
CA ALA A 69 2.15 -20.76 21.31
C ALA A 69 3.21 -19.63 21.23
N LEU A 70 4.47 -19.96 21.55
CA LEU A 70 5.57 -19.01 21.49
C LEU A 70 5.94 -18.66 20.03
N ALA A 71 5.95 -19.64 19.14
CA ALA A 71 6.16 -19.42 17.69
C ALA A 71 5.06 -18.52 17.08
N ALA A 72 3.79 -18.73 17.48
CA ALA A 72 2.67 -17.88 17.06
C ALA A 72 2.85 -16.44 17.56
N LEU A 73 3.14 -16.26 18.86
CA LEU A 73 3.37 -14.94 19.43
C LEU A 73 4.55 -14.22 18.75
N ALA A 74 5.68 -14.89 18.55
CA ALA A 74 6.84 -14.33 17.87
C ALA A 74 6.51 -13.90 16.43
N THR A 75 5.78 -14.73 15.68
CA THR A 75 5.34 -14.42 14.32
C THR A 75 4.40 -13.22 14.29
N LEU A 76 3.43 -13.14 15.22
CA LEU A 76 2.52 -12.00 15.33
C LEU A 76 3.26 -10.71 15.66
N LEU A 77 4.16 -10.73 16.65
CA LEU A 77 4.97 -9.55 17.00
C LEU A 77 5.86 -9.12 15.83
N PHE A 78 6.40 -10.06 15.08
CA PHE A 78 7.18 -9.77 13.88
C PHE A 78 6.32 -9.11 12.79
N CYS A 79 5.11 -9.60 12.54
CA CYS A 79 4.17 -8.96 11.60
C CYS A 79 3.76 -7.56 12.05
N VAL A 80 3.53 -7.34 13.35
CA VAL A 80 3.26 -6.01 13.92
C VAL A 80 4.47 -5.09 13.69
N PHE A 81 5.68 -5.55 13.97
CA PHE A 81 6.90 -4.78 13.71
C PHE A 81 7.02 -4.40 12.23
N LEU A 82 6.85 -5.33 11.30
CA LEU A 82 6.89 -5.05 9.87
C LEU A 82 5.81 -4.05 9.43
N SER A 83 4.65 -4.07 10.06
CA SER A 83 3.54 -3.15 9.74
C SER A 83 3.78 -1.71 10.19
N LEU A 84 4.81 -1.45 11.00
CA LEU A 84 5.20 -0.08 11.37
C LEU A 84 5.69 0.73 10.17
N TYR A 85 6.29 0.11 9.16
CA TYR A 85 6.73 0.81 7.94
C TYR A 85 5.56 1.39 7.15
N PRO A 86 4.55 0.61 6.74
CA PRO A 86 3.38 1.19 6.08
C PRO A 86 2.53 2.06 7.02
N ALA A 87 2.56 1.85 8.34
CA ALA A 87 1.92 2.75 9.30
C ALA A 87 2.57 4.14 9.27
N LEU A 88 3.90 4.20 9.30
CA LEU A 88 4.64 5.45 9.20
C LEU A 88 4.41 6.13 7.84
N ALA A 89 4.44 5.37 6.75
CA ALA A 89 4.14 5.88 5.41
C ALA A 89 2.74 6.50 5.35
N GLY A 90 1.73 5.82 5.90
CA GLY A 90 0.35 6.33 5.97
C GLY A 90 0.21 7.59 6.82
N ALA A 91 0.90 7.64 7.98
CA ALA A 91 0.93 8.84 8.83
C ALA A 91 1.53 10.05 8.11
N LEU A 92 2.71 9.87 7.49
CA LEU A 92 3.42 10.92 6.76
C LEU A 92 2.62 11.36 5.53
N PHE A 93 2.03 10.40 4.80
CA PHE A 93 1.18 10.73 3.67
C PHE A 93 0.00 11.62 4.09
N VAL A 94 -0.76 11.26 5.10
CA VAL A 94 -1.91 12.06 5.57
C VAL A 94 -1.48 13.45 6.01
N ARG A 95 -0.29 13.60 6.62
CA ARG A 95 0.24 14.89 7.09
C ARG A 95 0.69 15.80 5.95
N TYR A 96 1.34 15.23 4.93
CA TYR A 96 2.05 16.00 3.90
C TYR A 96 1.41 15.90 2.51
N ALA A 97 0.27 15.21 2.36
CA ALA A 97 -0.37 15.00 1.05
C ALA A 97 -0.56 16.31 0.27
N PRO A 98 -0.02 16.43 -0.96
CA PRO A 98 -0.19 17.58 -1.82
C PRO A 98 -1.65 17.76 -2.26
N LYS A 99 -1.99 18.93 -2.80
CA LYS A 99 -3.33 19.20 -3.35
C LYS A 99 -3.56 18.51 -4.70
N HIS A 100 -2.52 18.39 -5.53
CA HIS A 100 -2.62 17.82 -6.88
C HIS A 100 -2.56 16.28 -6.87
N GLY A 101 -3.43 15.63 -7.64
CA GLY A 101 -3.65 14.19 -7.63
C GLY A 101 -2.40 13.35 -7.90
N TRP A 102 -1.68 13.58 -8.99
CA TRP A 102 -0.50 12.79 -9.33
C TRP A 102 0.68 12.98 -8.34
N HIS A 103 0.83 14.17 -7.74
CA HIS A 103 1.82 14.39 -6.69
C HIS A 103 1.47 13.60 -5.42
N ARG A 104 0.17 13.45 -5.11
CA ARG A 104 -0.29 12.56 -4.04
C ARG A 104 0.10 11.11 -4.31
N ALA A 105 -0.17 10.65 -5.54
CA ALA A 105 0.16 9.30 -5.95
C ALA A 105 1.67 9.04 -5.83
N LEU A 106 2.50 9.98 -6.29
CA LEU A 106 3.95 9.89 -6.20
C LEU A 106 4.43 9.89 -4.75
N LEU A 107 3.87 10.76 -3.89
CA LEU A 107 4.26 10.81 -2.47
C LEU A 107 3.99 9.47 -1.77
N LEU A 108 2.79 8.88 -1.94
CA LEU A 108 2.48 7.60 -1.32
C LEU A 108 3.40 6.50 -1.84
N ALA A 109 3.62 6.43 -3.16
CA ALA A 109 4.51 5.47 -3.77
C ALA A 109 5.94 5.60 -3.22
N ALA A 110 6.47 6.82 -3.14
CA ALA A 110 7.80 7.08 -2.60
C ALA A 110 7.93 6.69 -1.13
N LEU A 111 6.95 7.04 -0.29
CA LEU A 111 6.97 6.70 1.14
C LEU A 111 6.91 5.19 1.39
N LEU A 112 6.07 4.46 0.64
CA LEU A 112 5.98 3.01 0.76
C LEU A 112 7.24 2.32 0.22
N THR A 113 7.78 2.76 -0.91
CA THR A 113 9.04 2.23 -1.46
C THR A 113 10.21 2.49 -0.51
N LEU A 114 10.28 3.69 0.08
CA LEU A 114 11.28 4.00 1.10
C LEU A 114 11.15 3.06 2.30
N GLY A 115 9.91 2.79 2.74
CA GLY A 115 9.65 1.82 3.81
C GLY A 115 10.12 0.40 3.45
N GLU A 116 9.91 -0.06 2.21
CA GLU A 116 10.43 -1.35 1.72
C GLU A 116 11.96 -1.38 1.72
N TRP A 117 12.59 -0.31 1.24
CA TRP A 117 14.05 -0.19 1.21
C TRP A 117 14.64 -0.18 2.62
N LEU A 118 14.11 0.64 3.53
CA LEU A 118 14.55 0.69 4.93
C LEU A 118 14.41 -0.66 5.63
N ARG A 119 13.31 -1.37 5.39
CA ARG A 119 13.07 -2.72 5.92
C ARG A 119 14.12 -3.73 5.44
N GLY A 120 14.72 -3.51 4.28
CA GLY A 120 15.82 -4.33 3.75
C GLY A 120 17.16 -4.14 4.48
N TRP A 121 17.28 -3.11 5.34
CA TRP A 121 18.55 -2.77 6.02
C TRP A 121 18.45 -2.77 7.54
N ILE A 122 17.33 -2.28 8.10
CA ILE A 122 17.16 -2.13 9.55
C ILE A 122 17.10 -3.51 10.21
N PHE A 123 17.83 -3.69 11.32
CA PHE A 123 17.90 -4.93 12.10
C PHE A 123 18.30 -6.15 11.26
N THR A 124 19.39 -6.06 10.51
CA THR A 124 19.89 -7.07 9.58
C THR A 124 19.10 -7.22 8.28
N GLY A 125 17.96 -6.57 8.19
CA GLY A 125 17.12 -6.51 7.00
C GLY A 125 16.16 -7.69 6.83
N PHE A 126 14.95 -7.39 6.34
CA PHE A 126 13.98 -8.39 5.92
C PHE A 126 13.36 -7.97 4.57
N PRO A 127 14.03 -8.22 3.44
CA PRO A 127 13.59 -7.74 2.12
C PRO A 127 12.42 -8.54 1.52
N TRP A 128 11.80 -9.45 2.28
CA TRP A 128 10.70 -10.28 1.81
C TRP A 128 9.47 -9.44 1.43
N LEU A 129 8.76 -9.85 0.38
CA LEU A 129 7.54 -9.21 -0.09
C LEU A 129 7.73 -7.75 -0.53
N ALA A 130 8.90 -7.38 -1.08
CA ALA A 130 8.98 -6.13 -1.81
C ALA A 130 8.01 -6.20 -3.01
N LEU A 131 7.23 -5.14 -3.21
CA LEU A 131 6.08 -5.18 -4.13
C LEU A 131 6.52 -5.39 -5.58
N GLY A 132 7.74 -4.99 -5.94
CA GLY A 132 8.33 -5.27 -7.25
C GLY A 132 8.38 -6.76 -7.61
N TYR A 133 8.51 -7.66 -6.64
CA TYR A 133 8.44 -9.11 -6.89
C TYR A 133 7.05 -9.61 -7.31
N SER A 134 5.99 -8.82 -7.14
CA SER A 134 4.67 -9.15 -7.66
C SER A 134 4.54 -8.93 -9.17
N GLN A 135 5.53 -8.25 -9.79
CA GLN A 135 5.52 -7.86 -11.19
C GLN A 135 6.37 -8.82 -12.03
N THR A 136 6.04 -10.10 -11.96
CA THR A 136 6.62 -11.13 -12.83
C THR A 136 5.84 -11.21 -14.17
N PRO A 137 6.41 -11.79 -15.23
CA PRO A 137 5.63 -12.00 -16.46
C PRO A 137 4.31 -12.76 -16.17
N PRO A 138 3.16 -12.33 -16.73
CA PRO A 138 3.02 -11.40 -17.85
C PRO A 138 2.85 -9.91 -17.50
N SER A 139 3.27 -9.44 -16.31
CA SER A 139 3.16 -8.02 -15.99
C SER A 139 3.99 -7.15 -16.95
N PRO A 140 3.42 -6.03 -17.46
CA PRO A 140 4.17 -5.10 -18.30
C PRO A 140 5.33 -4.41 -17.57
N LEU A 141 5.30 -4.39 -16.23
CA LEU A 141 6.37 -3.80 -15.42
C LEU A 141 7.58 -4.74 -15.23
N ALA A 142 7.45 -6.02 -15.54
CA ALA A 142 8.55 -6.99 -15.44
C ALA A 142 9.78 -6.59 -16.27
N GLY A 143 9.57 -5.98 -17.43
CA GLY A 143 10.64 -5.53 -18.33
C GLY A 143 11.52 -4.41 -17.76
N TYR A 144 11.08 -3.72 -16.72
CA TYR A 144 11.84 -2.62 -16.09
C TYR A 144 12.79 -3.07 -14.99
N VAL A 145 12.73 -4.34 -14.55
CA VAL A 145 13.62 -4.89 -13.50
C VAL A 145 15.11 -4.69 -13.81
N PRO A 146 15.61 -4.96 -15.04
CA PRO A 146 17.03 -4.76 -15.34
C PRO A 146 17.49 -3.30 -15.26
N LEU A 147 16.58 -2.34 -15.42
CA LEU A 147 16.89 -0.90 -15.42
C LEU A 147 16.83 -0.30 -14.02
N PHE A 148 15.83 -0.65 -13.22
CA PHE A 148 15.51 0.03 -11.96
C PHE A 148 15.61 -0.87 -10.73
N GLY A 149 15.89 -2.16 -10.91
CA GLY A 149 15.88 -3.12 -9.82
C GLY A 149 14.49 -3.32 -9.19
N VAL A 150 14.43 -4.14 -8.15
CA VAL A 150 13.15 -4.48 -7.48
C VAL A 150 12.47 -3.25 -6.85
N PHE A 151 13.22 -2.35 -6.24
CA PHE A 151 12.65 -1.17 -5.57
C PHE A 151 12.14 -0.13 -6.57
N GLY A 152 12.79 0.02 -7.74
CA GLY A 152 12.26 0.86 -8.81
C GLY A 152 10.97 0.30 -9.38
N VAL A 153 10.86 -1.02 -9.55
CA VAL A 153 9.61 -1.67 -9.96
C VAL A 153 8.55 -1.58 -8.85
N SER A 154 8.92 -1.68 -7.56
CA SER A 154 8.01 -1.37 -6.45
C SER A 154 7.43 0.04 -6.58
N LEU A 155 8.29 1.04 -6.79
CA LEU A 155 7.87 2.44 -6.97
C LEU A 155 6.86 2.59 -8.12
N LEU A 156 7.16 2.00 -9.27
CA LEU A 156 6.26 2.04 -10.43
C LEU A 156 4.93 1.35 -10.13
N THR A 157 4.94 0.18 -9.50
CA THR A 157 3.75 -0.58 -9.13
C THR A 157 2.85 0.21 -8.18
N LEU A 158 3.45 0.80 -7.14
CA LEU A 158 2.78 1.63 -6.17
C LEU A 158 2.22 2.90 -6.80
N PHE A 159 2.98 3.52 -7.70
CA PHE A 159 2.55 4.73 -8.39
C PHE A 159 1.38 4.47 -9.34
N VAL A 160 1.43 3.39 -10.13
CA VAL A 160 0.31 2.96 -11.00
C VAL A 160 -0.95 2.69 -10.17
N GLY A 161 -0.84 1.93 -9.07
CA GLY A 161 -1.96 1.66 -8.17
C GLY A 161 -2.54 2.94 -7.56
N ALA A 162 -1.68 3.87 -7.12
CA ALA A 162 -2.13 5.15 -6.57
C ALA A 162 -2.79 6.05 -7.62
N LEU A 163 -2.29 6.08 -8.87
CA LEU A 163 -2.93 6.80 -9.98
C LEU A 163 -4.29 6.22 -10.34
N LEU A 164 -4.45 4.89 -10.32
CA LEU A 164 -5.75 4.25 -10.49
C LEU A 164 -6.73 4.70 -9.39
N GLY A 165 -6.28 4.72 -8.14
CA GLY A 165 -7.08 5.21 -7.02
C GLY A 165 -7.48 6.67 -7.15
N GLU A 166 -6.58 7.53 -7.62
CA GLU A 166 -6.89 8.95 -7.87
C GLU A 166 -7.89 9.12 -9.02
N SER A 167 -7.75 8.35 -10.10
CA SER A 167 -8.69 8.35 -11.22
C SER A 167 -10.09 7.93 -10.78
N MET A 168 -10.20 6.87 -9.95
CA MET A 168 -11.48 6.42 -9.38
C MET A 168 -12.13 7.50 -8.50
N ARG A 169 -11.34 8.21 -7.68
CA ARG A 169 -11.83 9.33 -6.87
C ARG A 169 -12.34 10.47 -7.74
N GLY A 170 -11.64 10.81 -8.80
CA GLY A 170 -12.03 11.85 -9.76
C GLY A 170 -13.36 11.52 -10.45
N LEU A 171 -13.56 10.27 -10.86
CA LEU A 171 -14.80 9.80 -11.47
C LEU A 171 -15.97 9.86 -10.47
N ALA A 172 -15.76 9.39 -9.23
CA ALA A 172 -16.78 9.45 -8.18
C ALA A 172 -17.21 10.90 -7.86
N ALA A 173 -16.25 11.83 -7.80
CA ALA A 173 -16.53 13.24 -7.57
C ALA A 173 -17.37 13.87 -8.71
N LYS A 174 -17.06 13.52 -9.97
CA LYS A 174 -17.83 13.98 -11.14
C LYS A 174 -19.27 13.44 -11.12
N GLN A 175 -19.48 12.19 -10.74
CA GLN A 175 -20.80 11.58 -10.64
C GLN A 175 -21.65 12.18 -9.51
N ALA A 176 -21.02 12.61 -8.43
CA ALA A 176 -21.72 13.27 -7.31
C ALA A 176 -22.14 14.73 -7.62
N SER A 177 -21.51 15.37 -8.63
CA SER A 177 -21.75 16.77 -9.00
C SER A 177 -22.84 17.05 -10.06
N PRO A 178 -23.46 16.09 -10.78
CA PRO A 178 -24.40 16.42 -11.87
C PRO A 178 -25.72 17.03 -11.42
N ARG A 179 -26.04 17.04 -10.13
CA ARG A 179 -27.35 17.56 -9.63
C ARG A 179 -27.35 19.04 -9.29
N ALA A 180 -26.23 19.72 -9.26
CA ALA A 180 -26.18 21.16 -8.93
C ALA A 180 -26.42 22.10 -10.15
N SER A 181 -26.31 21.58 -11.39
CA SER A 181 -26.50 22.39 -12.62
C SER A 181 -27.89 22.38 -13.19
N ALA A 182 -28.86 21.67 -12.58
CA ALA A 182 -30.24 21.56 -13.09
C ALA A 182 -31.26 22.35 -12.26
N ALA A 183 -30.85 23.40 -11.56
CA ALA A 183 -31.82 24.37 -10.99
C ALA A 183 -32.34 25.25 -12.14
N PRO A 184 -33.64 25.29 -12.42
CA PRO A 184 -34.21 26.18 -13.43
C PRO A 184 -34.01 27.64 -13.01
N PRO A 185 -33.78 28.55 -13.96
CA PRO A 185 -33.70 29.98 -13.63
C PRO A 185 -35.00 30.41 -12.99
N VAL A 186 -34.92 30.97 -11.78
CA VAL A 186 -36.08 31.63 -11.14
C VAL A 186 -36.40 32.84 -11.98
N LEU A 187 -37.46 32.75 -12.77
CA LEU A 187 -38.07 33.89 -13.45
C LEU A 187 -38.67 34.79 -12.37
N LEU A 188 -37.95 35.87 -12.07
CA LEU A 188 -38.52 37.00 -11.32
C LEU A 188 -39.44 37.75 -12.26
N THR A 189 -40.76 37.57 -12.09
CA THR A 189 -41.80 38.46 -12.62
C THR A 189 -42.15 39.52 -11.60
#